data_58c2c0606ddf8a06ba351b4fef4559c0
#
_entry.id   58c2c0606ddf8a06ba351b4fef4559c0
#
_cell.length_a   1.000
_cell.length_b   1.000
_cell.length_c   1.000
_cell.angle_alpha   90.00
_cell.angle_beta   90.00
_cell.angle_gamma   90.00
#
_symmetry.space_group_name_H-M   'P 1'
#
loop_
_entity.id
_entity.type
_entity.pdbx_description
1 polymer ?
#
loop_
_entity_poly.entity_id
_entity_poly.type
_entity_poly.pdbx_seq_one_letter_code
_entity_poly.pdbx_strand_id
1 'polypeptide(L)'
;MNNLPLIVGVTGASGAAYAVRLLDVLLRTGHDVHLTISGSGAAVIEQELGLKPDLSDFDPASLGLGGGEDLLLERVPLLRGAKPVAEAAGGPGELRYCHYKDFMAPMASGSFLAAGMALCPCSGTTLAAIAAGSAGNLVQRAAEVCLKERRRLVIVPRETPVSLAHIDNLRKVTEAGGVCLPASPGWYHGVESLADLVDFVVARVCDQLGVRNALMKRWGE
;
A
#
# COMPACT_ATOMS: atom_id res chain seq x y z
N MET A 1 19.10 1.62 -14.67
CA MET A 1 17.76 2.15 -15.02
C MET A 1 17.36 3.05 -13.88
N ASN A 2 16.96 4.31 -14.15
CA ASN A 2 16.45 5.19 -13.07
C ASN A 2 15.22 4.52 -12.48
N ASN A 3 15.35 4.02 -11.26
CA ASN A 3 14.26 3.38 -10.54
C ASN A 3 13.36 4.51 -10.02
N LEU A 4 12.27 4.81 -10.72
CA LEU A 4 11.31 5.82 -10.28
C LEU A 4 10.68 5.36 -8.96
N PRO A 5 10.46 6.27 -7.98
CA PRO A 5 9.86 5.90 -6.72
C PRO A 5 8.42 5.42 -6.87
N LEU A 6 7.99 4.57 -5.96
CA LEU A 6 6.60 4.15 -5.79
C LEU A 6 5.92 5.04 -4.74
N ILE A 7 4.63 5.27 -4.90
CA ILE A 7 3.81 5.97 -3.90
C ILE A 7 2.97 4.94 -3.15
N VAL A 8 2.95 5.01 -1.83
CA VAL A 8 2.05 4.21 -0.99
C VAL A 8 1.15 5.14 -0.18
N GLY A 9 -0.15 4.96 -0.32
CA GLY A 9 -1.16 5.64 0.47
C GLY A 9 -1.86 4.67 1.42
N VAL A 10 -1.96 5.03 2.71
CA VAL A 10 -2.64 4.22 3.73
C VAL A 10 -3.85 4.98 4.24
N THR A 11 -5.02 4.32 4.23
CA THR A 11 -6.28 4.95 4.64
C THR A 11 -7.03 4.12 5.67
N GLY A 12 -8.17 4.63 6.16
CA GLY A 12 -8.89 4.06 7.29
C GLY A 12 -9.77 2.85 6.98
N ALA A 13 -9.33 1.96 6.09
CA ALA A 13 -9.93 0.64 5.96
C ALA A 13 -9.17 -0.37 6.83
N SER A 14 -9.84 -1.41 7.30
CA SER A 14 -9.19 -2.53 7.98
C SER A 14 -8.22 -3.25 7.04
N GLY A 15 -7.11 -3.75 7.56
CA GLY A 15 -6.05 -4.41 6.80
C GLY A 15 -4.72 -3.67 6.88
N ALA A 16 -4.40 -3.03 8.01
CA ALA A 16 -3.13 -2.36 8.25
C ALA A 16 -1.92 -3.27 8.02
N ALA A 17 -2.06 -4.58 8.29
CA ALA A 17 -1.01 -5.56 8.05
C ALA A 17 -0.57 -5.62 6.58
N TYR A 18 -1.50 -5.46 5.63
CA TYR A 18 -1.15 -5.38 4.19
C TYR A 18 -0.27 -4.16 3.91
N ALA A 19 -0.58 -3.01 4.52
CA ALA A 19 0.19 -1.79 4.32
C ALA A 19 1.63 -1.94 4.81
N VAL A 20 1.80 -2.38 6.05
CA VAL A 20 3.12 -2.51 6.68
C VAL A 20 3.95 -3.55 5.95
N ARG A 21 3.35 -4.70 5.60
CA ARG A 21 4.03 -5.74 4.83
C ARG A 21 4.40 -5.29 3.41
N LEU A 22 3.52 -4.54 2.74
CA LEU A 22 3.82 -3.98 1.42
C LEU A 22 5.04 -3.04 1.48
N LEU A 23 5.08 -2.14 2.48
CA LEU A 23 6.20 -1.24 2.68
C LEU A 23 7.51 -2.00 2.92
N ASP A 24 7.50 -3.02 3.78
CA ASP A 24 8.65 -3.87 4.04
C ASP A 24 9.17 -4.53 2.74
N VAL A 25 8.27 -5.12 1.95
CA VAL A 25 8.63 -5.78 0.68
C VAL A 25 9.21 -4.78 -0.32
N LEU A 26 8.59 -3.62 -0.50
CA LEU A 26 9.05 -2.61 -1.46
C LEU A 26 10.44 -2.09 -1.09
N LEU A 27 10.66 -1.77 0.18
CA LEU A 27 11.94 -1.27 0.66
C LEU A 27 13.04 -2.33 0.52
N ARG A 28 12.82 -3.56 0.99
CA ARG A 28 13.81 -4.65 0.87
C ARG A 28 14.16 -4.97 -0.57
N THR A 29 13.20 -4.87 -1.49
CA THR A 29 13.44 -5.08 -2.92
C THR A 29 14.08 -3.87 -3.61
N GLY A 30 14.54 -2.85 -2.85
CA GLY A 30 15.33 -1.71 -3.35
C GLY A 30 14.50 -0.63 -4.03
N HIS A 31 13.19 -0.54 -3.74
CA HIS A 31 12.34 0.51 -4.29
C HIS A 31 12.21 1.67 -3.32
N ASP A 32 12.50 2.88 -3.79
CA ASP A 32 12.21 4.09 -3.04
C ASP A 32 10.69 4.28 -2.94
N VAL A 33 10.22 4.64 -1.74
CA VAL A 33 8.80 4.78 -1.45
C VAL A 33 8.49 6.17 -0.91
N HIS A 34 7.53 6.84 -1.54
CA HIS A 34 6.88 8.02 -0.97
C HIS A 34 5.60 7.58 -0.26
N LEU A 35 5.61 7.66 1.07
CA LEU A 35 4.51 7.22 1.93
C LEU A 35 3.65 8.42 2.36
N THR A 36 2.33 8.24 2.33
CA THR A 36 1.39 9.15 2.99
C THR A 36 0.32 8.35 3.73
N ILE A 37 0.05 8.72 4.98
CA ILE A 37 -0.92 8.01 5.85
C ILE A 37 -1.99 9.02 6.27
N SER A 38 -3.26 8.70 6.03
CA SER A 38 -4.36 9.54 6.52
C SER A 38 -4.52 9.40 8.04
N GLY A 39 -5.14 10.40 8.70
CA GLY A 39 -5.40 10.32 10.13
C GLY A 39 -6.21 9.07 10.53
N SER A 40 -7.22 8.68 9.72
CA SER A 40 -7.95 7.44 9.94
C SER A 40 -7.10 6.19 9.65
N GLY A 41 -6.12 6.27 8.73
CA GLY A 41 -5.17 5.19 8.47
C GLY A 41 -4.27 4.94 9.69
N ALA A 42 -3.75 6.00 10.30
CA ALA A 42 -2.96 5.89 11.54
C ALA A 42 -3.76 5.28 12.69
N ALA A 43 -5.04 5.70 12.85
CA ALA A 43 -5.92 5.12 13.86
C ALA A 43 -6.18 3.63 13.66
N VAL A 44 -6.34 3.16 12.40
CA VAL A 44 -6.51 1.74 12.09
C VAL A 44 -5.21 0.96 12.34
N ILE A 45 -4.05 1.52 11.97
CA ILE A 45 -2.74 0.91 12.28
C ILE A 45 -2.60 0.72 13.80
N GLU A 46 -2.94 1.72 14.60
CA GLU A 46 -2.90 1.62 16.06
C GLU A 46 -3.88 0.55 16.57
N GLN A 47 -5.12 0.57 16.10
CA GLN A 47 -6.17 -0.35 16.53
C GLN A 47 -5.85 -1.82 16.19
N GLU A 48 -5.31 -2.10 15.01
CA GLU A 48 -5.11 -3.47 14.53
C GLU A 48 -3.74 -4.05 14.91
N LEU A 49 -2.71 -3.20 14.94
CA LEU A 49 -1.32 -3.65 15.11
C LEU A 49 -0.66 -3.14 16.40
N GLY A 50 -1.30 -2.23 17.12
CA GLY A 50 -0.70 -1.59 18.29
C GLY A 50 0.44 -0.62 17.97
N LEU A 51 0.67 -0.31 16.68
CA LEU A 51 1.70 0.60 16.22
C LEU A 51 1.17 2.04 16.22
N LYS A 52 1.97 2.99 16.69
CA LYS A 52 1.55 4.40 16.84
C LYS A 52 2.44 5.32 16.01
N PRO A 53 2.21 5.45 14.69
CA PRO A 53 2.96 6.39 13.88
C PRO A 53 2.58 7.84 14.23
N ASP A 54 3.57 8.66 14.57
CA ASP A 54 3.37 10.11 14.67
C ASP A 54 3.37 10.70 13.26
N LEU A 55 2.22 11.23 12.83
CA LEU A 55 2.10 11.81 11.49
C LEU A 55 2.78 13.17 11.35
N SER A 56 3.14 13.83 12.45
CA SER A 56 3.82 15.12 12.46
C SER A 56 5.34 14.97 12.48
N ASP A 57 5.83 13.89 13.11
CA ASP A 57 7.26 13.54 13.20
C ASP A 57 7.41 12.04 12.94
N PHE A 58 7.27 11.65 11.68
CA PHE A 58 7.17 10.25 11.29
C PHE A 58 8.54 9.55 11.29
N ASP A 59 8.64 8.49 12.10
CA ASP A 59 9.77 7.57 12.12
C ASP A 59 9.34 6.21 11.51
N PRO A 60 10.03 5.70 10.46
CA PRO A 60 9.77 4.38 9.91
C PRO A 60 9.81 3.25 10.94
N ALA A 61 10.65 3.36 11.97
CA ALA A 61 10.73 2.38 13.05
C ALA A 61 9.42 2.25 13.84
N SER A 62 8.57 3.29 13.84
CA SER A 62 7.23 3.23 14.46
C SER A 62 6.32 2.19 13.80
N LEU A 63 6.58 1.84 12.53
CA LEU A 63 5.89 0.78 11.79
C LEU A 63 6.68 -0.54 11.75
N GLY A 64 7.80 -0.64 12.47
CA GLY A 64 8.69 -1.82 12.43
C GLY A 64 9.55 -1.88 11.17
N LEU A 65 9.72 -0.77 10.45
CA LEU A 65 10.51 -0.68 9.23
C LEU A 65 11.94 -0.21 9.52
N GLY A 66 12.91 -0.60 8.68
CA GLY A 66 14.30 -0.13 8.77
C GLY A 66 15.19 -0.82 9.81
N GLY A 67 14.66 -1.73 10.63
CA GLY A 67 15.39 -2.40 11.71
C GLY A 67 15.83 -3.84 11.43
N GLY A 68 15.91 -4.26 10.17
CA GLY A 68 16.17 -5.65 9.81
C GLY A 68 14.91 -6.52 9.81
N GLU A 69 15.09 -7.82 9.48
CA GLU A 69 13.97 -8.74 9.26
C GLU A 69 13.13 -8.98 10.51
N ASP A 70 13.78 -9.00 11.67
CA ASP A 70 13.15 -9.37 12.93
C ASP A 70 12.25 -8.28 13.51
N LEU A 71 12.57 -6.99 13.31
CA LEU A 71 11.84 -5.89 13.94
C LEU A 71 10.35 -5.86 13.54
N LEU A 72 10.05 -6.07 12.25
CA LEU A 72 8.67 -6.12 11.78
C LEU A 72 7.91 -7.30 12.40
N LEU A 73 8.52 -8.49 12.41
CA LEU A 73 7.90 -9.71 12.93
C LEU A 73 7.71 -9.67 14.46
N GLU A 74 8.61 -8.99 15.18
CA GLU A 74 8.47 -8.74 16.61
C GLU A 74 7.30 -7.80 16.90
N ARG A 75 7.20 -6.70 16.16
CA ARG A 75 6.18 -5.66 16.35
C ARG A 75 4.81 -6.03 15.80
N VAL A 76 4.75 -6.88 14.78
CA VAL A 76 3.50 -7.33 14.14
C VAL A 76 3.39 -8.86 14.20
N PRO A 77 3.00 -9.42 15.35
CA PRO A 77 2.93 -10.88 15.55
C PRO A 77 2.07 -11.62 14.50
N LEU A 78 1.10 -10.94 13.91
CA LEU A 78 0.25 -11.45 12.84
C LEU A 78 1.07 -11.82 11.58
N LEU A 79 2.23 -11.20 11.38
CA LEU A 79 3.13 -11.47 10.25
C LEU A 79 4.17 -12.57 10.55
N ARG A 80 4.12 -13.20 11.72
CA ARG A 80 4.99 -14.34 12.01
C ARG A 80 4.73 -15.47 11.03
N GLY A 81 5.80 -15.96 10.40
CA GLY A 81 5.71 -16.92 9.30
C GLY A 81 5.59 -16.30 7.91
N ALA A 82 5.62 -14.96 7.78
CA ALA A 82 5.70 -14.30 6.49
C ALA A 82 6.93 -14.80 5.69
N LYS A 83 6.80 -14.86 4.37
CA LYS A 83 7.89 -15.33 3.51
C LYS A 83 9.08 -14.36 3.56
N PRO A 84 10.32 -14.88 3.66
CA PRO A 84 11.51 -14.04 3.60
C PRO A 84 11.54 -13.20 2.31
N VAL A 85 11.97 -11.96 2.42
CA VAL A 85 12.18 -11.06 1.28
C VAL A 85 13.67 -10.89 1.07
N ALA A 86 14.17 -11.32 -0.08
CA ALA A 86 15.56 -11.12 -0.43
C ALA A 86 15.85 -9.62 -0.59
N GLU A 87 16.88 -9.14 0.08
CA GLU A 87 17.33 -7.76 -0.09
C GLU A 87 17.93 -7.55 -1.48
N ALA A 88 17.68 -6.38 -2.03
CA ALA A 88 18.28 -5.98 -3.30
C ALA A 88 19.81 -5.87 -3.14
N ALA A 89 20.56 -6.25 -4.18
CA ALA A 89 22.02 -6.16 -4.19
C ALA A 89 22.56 -4.73 -3.94
N GLY A 90 21.74 -3.70 -4.23
CA GLY A 90 22.04 -2.29 -3.97
C GLY A 90 21.65 -1.81 -2.57
N GLY A 91 21.14 -2.68 -1.71
CA GLY A 91 20.57 -2.33 -0.41
C GLY A 91 19.09 -1.97 -0.49
N PRO A 92 18.46 -1.69 0.68
CA PRO A 92 17.06 -1.31 0.74
C PRO A 92 16.81 0.05 0.10
N GLY A 93 15.58 0.27 -0.38
CA GLY A 93 15.11 1.55 -0.86
C GLY A 93 14.92 2.57 0.26
N GLU A 94 14.85 3.84 -0.10
CA GLU A 94 14.58 4.95 0.83
C GLU A 94 13.09 5.15 1.05
N LEU A 95 12.68 5.37 2.31
CA LEU A 95 11.32 5.75 2.67
C LEU A 95 11.24 7.25 2.94
N ARG A 96 10.44 7.96 2.14
CA ARG A 96 10.12 9.37 2.34
C ARG A 96 8.66 9.54 2.74
N TYR A 97 8.42 10.00 3.93
CA TYR A 97 7.07 10.32 4.39
C TYR A 97 6.65 11.72 3.96
N CYS A 98 5.39 11.86 3.53
CA CYS A 98 4.73 13.12 3.23
C CYS A 98 3.42 13.20 4.01
N HIS A 99 3.27 14.24 4.84
CA HIS A 99 2.06 14.42 5.66
C HIS A 99 0.82 14.54 4.77
N TYR A 100 -0.27 13.87 5.13
CA TYR A 100 -1.48 13.76 4.29
C TYR A 100 -2.21 15.11 4.03
N LYS A 101 -1.89 16.16 4.77
CA LYS A 101 -2.39 17.53 4.55
C LYS A 101 -1.44 18.41 3.72
N ASP A 102 -0.26 17.90 3.38
CA ASP A 102 0.74 18.65 2.64
C ASP A 102 0.51 18.55 1.13
N PHE A 103 -0.27 19.47 0.57
CA PHE A 103 -0.49 19.59 -0.87
C PHE A 103 0.72 20.15 -1.65
N MET A 104 1.80 20.55 -0.95
CA MET A 104 3.05 20.98 -1.59
C MET A 104 4.04 19.82 -1.75
N ALA A 105 3.73 18.62 -1.22
CA ALA A 105 4.53 17.43 -1.40
C ALA A 105 4.67 17.06 -2.89
N PRO A 106 5.82 16.47 -3.30
CA PRO A 106 6.10 16.17 -4.72
C PRO A 106 4.99 15.39 -5.41
N MET A 107 4.43 14.37 -4.75
CA MET A 107 3.38 13.50 -5.30
C MET A 107 2.05 14.20 -5.60
N ALA A 108 1.85 15.44 -5.14
CA ALA A 108 0.66 16.24 -5.46
C ALA A 108 0.70 16.82 -6.89
N SER A 109 1.87 16.78 -7.55
CA SER A 109 2.09 17.33 -8.89
C SER A 109 2.30 16.24 -9.94
N GLY A 110 1.74 16.42 -11.13
CA GLY A 110 2.00 15.55 -12.28
C GLY A 110 3.43 15.61 -12.80
N SER A 111 4.18 16.67 -12.50
CA SER A 111 5.59 16.79 -12.87
C SER A 111 6.53 15.91 -12.03
N PHE A 112 6.11 15.46 -10.86
CA PHE A 112 6.85 14.47 -10.08
C PHE A 112 6.69 13.10 -10.74
N LEU A 113 7.79 12.48 -11.15
CA LEU A 113 7.78 11.18 -11.80
C LEU A 113 7.75 10.04 -10.76
N ALA A 114 6.76 9.17 -10.86
CA ALA A 114 6.63 7.96 -10.06
C ALA A 114 6.31 6.77 -10.96
N ALA A 115 6.76 5.58 -10.57
CA ALA A 115 6.49 4.33 -11.29
C ALA A 115 5.02 3.90 -11.16
N GLY A 116 4.36 4.29 -10.07
CA GLY A 116 2.97 3.99 -9.78
C GLY A 116 2.61 4.27 -8.33
N MET A 117 1.39 3.94 -7.96
CA MET A 117 0.86 4.13 -6.61
C MET A 117 0.03 2.92 -6.17
N ALA A 118 0.19 2.51 -4.91
CA ALA A 118 -0.72 1.62 -4.22
C ALA A 118 -1.48 2.37 -3.12
N LEU A 119 -2.80 2.21 -3.08
CA LEU A 119 -3.65 2.57 -1.94
C LEU A 119 -3.96 1.28 -1.16
N CYS A 120 -3.24 1.04 -0.09
CA CYS A 120 -3.31 -0.22 0.64
C CYS A 120 -3.28 0.04 2.16
N PRO A 121 -4.39 -0.24 2.86
CA PRO A 121 -5.73 -0.47 2.35
C PRO A 121 -6.43 0.83 1.91
N CYS A 122 -7.48 0.70 1.09
CA CYS A 122 -8.27 1.82 0.62
C CYS A 122 -9.68 1.82 1.25
N SER A 123 -10.03 2.89 1.95
CA SER A 123 -11.37 3.08 2.53
C SER A 123 -12.41 3.47 1.48
N GLY A 124 -13.68 3.15 1.74
CA GLY A 124 -14.80 3.52 0.89
C GLY A 124 -14.89 5.04 0.64
N THR A 125 -14.58 5.86 1.65
CA THR A 125 -14.54 7.34 1.51
C THR A 125 -13.44 7.78 0.53
N THR A 126 -12.24 7.18 0.63
CA THR A 126 -11.14 7.48 -0.30
C THR A 126 -11.47 7.01 -1.71
N LEU A 127 -12.02 5.80 -1.86
CA LEU A 127 -12.48 5.29 -3.15
C LEU A 127 -13.53 6.21 -3.77
N ALA A 128 -14.51 6.67 -3.00
CA ALA A 128 -15.57 7.58 -3.48
C ALA A 128 -14.99 8.93 -3.94
N ALA A 129 -14.05 9.49 -3.19
CA ALA A 129 -13.39 10.74 -3.57
C ALA A 129 -12.63 10.61 -4.90
N ILE A 130 -11.87 9.53 -5.09
CA ILE A 130 -11.14 9.25 -6.33
C ILE A 130 -12.12 9.05 -7.51
N ALA A 131 -13.19 8.27 -7.29
CA ALA A 131 -14.22 8.03 -8.31
C ALA A 131 -14.99 9.30 -8.74
N ALA A 132 -15.03 10.30 -7.85
CA ALA A 132 -15.64 11.61 -8.12
C ALA A 132 -14.64 12.66 -8.62
N GLY A 133 -13.33 12.37 -8.68
CA GLY A 133 -12.30 13.35 -9.02
C GLY A 133 -12.20 14.48 -7.99
N SER A 134 -12.41 14.17 -6.70
CA SER A 134 -12.43 15.13 -5.59
C SER A 134 -11.35 14.79 -4.57
N ALA A 135 -10.32 15.62 -4.47
CA ALA A 135 -9.20 15.41 -3.59
C ALA A 135 -9.23 16.37 -2.39
N GLY A 136 -9.60 15.85 -1.22
CA GLY A 136 -9.60 16.57 0.06
C GLY A 136 -8.31 16.41 0.89
N ASN A 137 -7.35 15.59 0.43
CA ASN A 137 -6.06 15.37 1.08
C ASN A 137 -5.02 14.85 0.07
N LEU A 138 -3.76 14.76 0.51
CA LEU A 138 -2.64 14.33 -0.34
C LEU A 138 -2.82 12.89 -0.87
N VAL A 139 -3.40 11.97 -0.07
CA VAL A 139 -3.62 10.58 -0.49
C VAL A 139 -4.52 10.55 -1.75
N GLN A 140 -5.64 11.27 -1.68
CA GLN A 140 -6.61 11.36 -2.78
C GLN A 140 -6.02 12.12 -3.97
N ARG A 141 -5.27 13.20 -3.70
CA ARG A 141 -4.62 14.00 -4.75
C ARG A 141 -3.56 13.19 -5.51
N ALA A 142 -2.71 12.44 -4.83
CA ALA A 142 -1.70 11.60 -5.48
C ALA A 142 -2.36 10.52 -6.36
N ALA A 143 -3.46 9.92 -5.92
CA ALA A 143 -4.21 8.95 -6.71
C ALA A 143 -4.83 9.59 -7.97
N GLU A 144 -5.43 10.78 -7.83
CA GLU A 144 -5.96 11.57 -8.97
C GLU A 144 -4.85 11.92 -9.97
N VAL A 145 -3.67 12.33 -9.46
CA VAL A 145 -2.50 12.59 -10.31
C VAL A 145 -2.08 11.34 -11.06
N CYS A 146 -2.02 10.17 -10.40
CA CYS A 146 -1.69 8.91 -11.09
C CYS A 146 -2.68 8.61 -12.21
N LEU A 147 -3.97 8.76 -12.00
CA LEU A 147 -4.99 8.53 -13.03
C LEU A 147 -4.85 9.49 -14.21
N LYS A 148 -4.74 10.81 -13.96
CA LYS A 148 -4.65 11.81 -15.06
C LYS A 148 -3.35 11.71 -15.85
N GLU A 149 -2.25 11.29 -15.23
CA GLU A 149 -0.95 11.09 -15.88
C GLU A 149 -0.80 9.67 -16.47
N ARG A 150 -1.85 8.85 -16.43
CA ARG A 150 -1.87 7.46 -16.93
C ARG A 150 -0.82 6.58 -16.28
N ARG A 151 -0.49 6.85 -15.00
CA ARG A 151 0.41 6.01 -14.19
C ARG A 151 -0.39 4.89 -13.53
N ARG A 152 0.29 3.79 -13.22
CA ARG A 152 -0.32 2.65 -12.54
C ARG A 152 -0.87 3.08 -11.18
N LEU A 153 -2.16 2.91 -10.96
CA LEU A 153 -2.81 3.07 -9.67
C LEU A 153 -3.44 1.74 -9.26
N VAL A 154 -2.98 1.17 -8.16
CA VAL A 154 -3.55 -0.04 -7.56
C VAL A 154 -4.31 0.35 -6.30
N ILE A 155 -5.59 0.03 -6.25
CA ILE A 155 -6.45 0.29 -5.10
C ILE A 155 -6.81 -1.04 -4.45
N VAL A 156 -6.52 -1.16 -3.14
CA VAL A 156 -6.81 -2.35 -2.34
C VAL A 156 -7.99 -2.06 -1.40
N PRO A 157 -9.24 -2.12 -1.90
CA PRO A 157 -10.41 -1.87 -1.08
C PRO A 157 -10.65 -3.04 -0.11
N ARG A 158 -11.09 -2.69 1.12
CA ARG A 158 -11.58 -3.68 2.08
C ARG A 158 -12.90 -3.19 2.67
N GLU A 159 -13.97 -3.82 2.24
CA GLU A 159 -15.34 -3.51 2.65
C GLU A 159 -16.21 -4.76 2.63
N THR A 160 -17.08 -4.92 3.65
CA THR A 160 -18.06 -5.99 3.68
C THR A 160 -19.22 -5.63 4.61
N PRO A 161 -20.51 -5.74 4.18
CA PRO A 161 -20.93 -5.95 2.80
C PRO A 161 -20.66 -4.72 1.92
N VAL A 162 -20.67 -4.88 0.60
CA VAL A 162 -20.55 -3.76 -0.34
C VAL A 162 -21.92 -3.18 -0.69
N SER A 163 -22.05 -1.86 -0.76
CA SER A 163 -23.24 -1.15 -1.24
C SER A 163 -23.16 -0.93 -2.75
N LEU A 164 -24.29 -0.59 -3.38
CA LEU A 164 -24.31 -0.18 -4.80
C LEU A 164 -23.38 1.00 -5.05
N ALA A 165 -23.34 2.00 -4.17
CA ALA A 165 -22.43 3.13 -4.28
C ALA A 165 -20.96 2.68 -4.28
N HIS A 166 -20.59 1.69 -3.47
CA HIS A 166 -19.25 1.13 -3.47
C HIS A 166 -18.93 0.43 -4.79
N ILE A 167 -19.85 -0.37 -5.32
CA ILE A 167 -19.71 -1.07 -6.61
C ILE A 167 -19.56 -0.06 -7.75
N ASP A 168 -20.37 0.99 -7.78
CA ASP A 168 -20.31 2.05 -8.79
C ASP A 168 -18.98 2.82 -8.74
N ASN A 169 -18.44 3.07 -7.54
CA ASN A 169 -17.16 3.73 -7.38
C ASN A 169 -16.01 2.83 -7.86
N LEU A 170 -16.03 1.52 -7.56
CA LEU A 170 -15.06 0.56 -8.09
C LEU A 170 -15.11 0.54 -9.63
N ARG A 171 -16.31 0.51 -10.23
CA ARG A 171 -16.50 0.57 -11.67
C ARG A 171 -15.88 1.83 -12.27
N LYS A 172 -16.21 3.01 -11.75
CA LYS A 172 -15.68 4.30 -12.24
C LYS A 172 -14.16 4.36 -12.19
N VAL A 173 -13.55 3.92 -11.09
CA VAL A 173 -12.09 3.91 -10.97
C VAL A 173 -11.45 2.93 -11.94
N THR A 174 -12.07 1.76 -12.15
CA THR A 174 -11.60 0.76 -13.13
C THR A 174 -11.70 1.30 -14.55
N GLU A 175 -12.81 1.94 -14.92
CA GLU A 175 -13.01 2.61 -16.22
C GLU A 175 -11.99 3.75 -16.45
N ALA A 176 -11.58 4.45 -15.39
CA ALA A 176 -10.53 5.47 -15.44
C ALA A 176 -9.12 4.90 -15.58
N GLY A 177 -8.95 3.57 -15.51
CA GLY A 177 -7.67 2.88 -15.67
C GLY A 177 -6.98 2.48 -14.35
N GLY A 178 -7.65 2.66 -13.21
CA GLY A 178 -7.19 2.13 -11.92
C GLY A 178 -7.38 0.61 -11.83
N VAL A 179 -6.49 -0.06 -11.12
CA VAL A 179 -6.59 -1.49 -10.82
C VAL A 179 -7.24 -1.66 -9.46
N CYS A 180 -8.49 -2.10 -9.43
CA CYS A 180 -9.16 -2.45 -8.18
C CYS A 180 -8.83 -3.89 -7.80
N LEU A 181 -8.08 -4.06 -6.71
CA LEU A 181 -7.58 -5.34 -6.19
C LEU A 181 -8.14 -5.51 -4.75
N PRO A 182 -9.34 -6.08 -4.59
CA PRO A 182 -9.91 -6.29 -3.26
C PRO A 182 -8.97 -7.09 -2.35
N ALA A 183 -8.96 -6.76 -1.05
CA ALA A 183 -8.21 -7.51 -0.04
C ALA A 183 -8.89 -8.86 0.25
N SER A 184 -8.92 -9.71 -0.78
CA SER A 184 -9.57 -11.03 -0.79
C SER A 184 -8.54 -12.09 -1.16
N PRO A 185 -7.80 -12.64 -0.17
CA PRO A 185 -6.74 -13.60 -0.43
C PRO A 185 -7.29 -14.92 -0.97
N GLY A 186 -6.53 -15.55 -1.88
CA GLY A 186 -6.79 -16.92 -2.33
C GLY A 186 -6.25 -17.94 -1.32
N TRP A 187 -6.74 -19.17 -1.38
CA TRP A 187 -6.37 -20.25 -0.47
C TRP A 187 -5.55 -21.37 -1.13
N TYR A 188 -5.35 -21.32 -2.45
CA TYR A 188 -4.78 -22.41 -3.24
C TYR A 188 -3.24 -22.50 -3.20
N HIS A 189 -2.56 -21.56 -2.57
CA HIS A 189 -1.10 -21.49 -2.57
C HIS A 189 -0.43 -22.17 -1.36
N GLY A 190 -1.17 -23.00 -0.62
CA GLY A 190 -0.64 -23.71 0.55
C GLY A 190 -0.57 -22.84 1.79
N VAL A 191 -1.73 -22.25 2.18
CA VAL A 191 -1.85 -21.39 3.36
C VAL A 191 -1.65 -22.19 4.64
N GLU A 192 -0.66 -21.82 5.45
CA GLU A 192 -0.34 -22.40 6.75
C GLU A 192 -0.49 -21.38 7.90
N SER A 193 -0.46 -20.09 7.57
CA SER A 193 -0.50 -18.98 8.52
C SER A 193 -1.35 -17.81 8.03
N LEU A 194 -1.69 -16.88 8.91
CA LEU A 194 -2.31 -15.62 8.53
C LEU A 194 -1.37 -14.76 7.66
N ALA A 195 -0.07 -14.87 7.88
CA ALA A 195 0.93 -14.16 7.10
C ALA A 195 0.89 -14.57 5.61
N ASP A 196 0.61 -15.84 5.30
CA ASP A 196 0.47 -16.29 3.89
C ASP A 196 -0.72 -15.60 3.20
N LEU A 197 -1.81 -15.32 3.92
CA LEU A 197 -2.96 -14.58 3.39
C LEU A 197 -2.60 -13.11 3.14
N VAL A 198 -1.80 -12.52 4.02
CA VAL A 198 -1.27 -11.17 3.83
C VAL A 198 -0.32 -11.14 2.65
N ASP A 199 0.63 -12.06 2.59
CA ASP A 199 1.60 -12.18 1.50
C ASP A 199 0.94 -12.40 0.14
N PHE A 200 -0.18 -13.13 0.08
CA PHE A 200 -0.96 -13.26 -1.17
C PHE A 200 -1.41 -11.92 -1.72
N VAL A 201 -2.05 -11.07 -0.89
CA VAL A 201 -2.54 -9.76 -1.33
C VAL A 201 -1.38 -8.86 -1.70
N VAL A 202 -0.32 -8.82 -0.87
CA VAL A 202 0.88 -8.01 -1.11
C VAL A 202 1.58 -8.44 -2.40
N ALA A 203 1.73 -9.75 -2.65
CA ALA A 203 2.28 -10.27 -3.91
C ALA A 203 1.51 -9.77 -5.12
N ARG A 204 0.17 -9.80 -5.06
CA ARG A 204 -0.67 -9.32 -6.16
C ARG A 204 -0.55 -7.82 -6.37
N VAL A 205 -0.41 -7.02 -5.29
CA VAL A 205 -0.13 -5.58 -5.41
C VAL A 205 1.24 -5.36 -6.08
N CYS A 206 2.28 -6.08 -5.63
CA CYS A 206 3.62 -6.03 -6.23
C CYS A 206 3.59 -6.40 -7.72
N ASP A 207 2.88 -7.47 -8.11
CA ASP A 207 2.72 -7.86 -9.51
C ASP A 207 2.13 -6.71 -10.35
N GLN A 208 1.10 -6.06 -9.84
CA GLN A 208 0.48 -4.93 -10.52
C GLN A 208 1.40 -3.71 -10.61
N LEU A 209 2.28 -3.50 -9.64
CA LEU A 209 3.29 -2.43 -9.67
C LEU A 209 4.53 -2.78 -10.49
N GLY A 210 4.66 -4.02 -10.98
CA GLY A 210 5.83 -4.49 -11.70
C GLY A 210 7.03 -4.83 -10.79
N VAL A 211 6.79 -5.01 -9.49
CA VAL A 211 7.80 -5.38 -8.49
C VAL A 211 7.91 -6.91 -8.43
N ARG A 212 9.10 -7.42 -8.67
CA ARG A 212 9.38 -8.87 -8.56
C ARG A 212 9.30 -9.31 -7.12
N ASN A 213 8.62 -10.41 -6.88
CA ASN A 213 8.45 -10.98 -5.55
C ASN A 213 8.29 -12.51 -5.62
N ALA A 214 8.57 -13.18 -4.50
CA ALA A 214 8.42 -14.62 -4.28
C ALA A 214 7.60 -14.91 -3.02
N LEU A 215 6.64 -14.03 -2.69
CA LEU A 215 5.85 -14.11 -1.45
C LEU A 215 4.84 -15.25 -1.44
N MET A 216 4.48 -15.78 -2.60
CA MET A 216 3.54 -16.89 -2.73
C MET A 216 3.95 -17.84 -3.85
N LYS A 217 3.56 -19.10 -3.73
CA LYS A 217 3.62 -20.05 -4.83
C LYS A 217 2.62 -19.66 -5.92
N ARG A 218 3.08 -19.62 -7.16
CA ARG A 218 2.22 -19.23 -8.28
C ARG A 218 1.40 -20.42 -8.78
N TRP A 219 0.29 -20.11 -9.41
CA TRP A 219 -0.55 -21.16 -10.01
C TRP A 219 0.23 -21.88 -11.13
N GLY A 220 0.34 -23.20 -11.01
CA GLY A 220 1.06 -24.05 -11.97
C GLY A 220 2.55 -24.27 -11.67
N GLU A 221 3.06 -23.78 -10.53
CA GLU A 221 4.42 -24.03 -10.03
C GLU A 221 4.45 -25.09 -8.91
#